data_da6f4aa631fcc58f8d0b4af003cab096
#
_entry.id   da6f4aa631fcc58f8d0b4af003cab096
#
_cell.length_a   1.000
_cell.length_b   1.000
_cell.length_c   1.000
_cell.angle_alpha   90.00
_cell.angle_beta   90.00
_cell.angle_gamma   90.00
#
_symmetry.space_group_name_H-M   'P 1'
#
loop_
_entity.id
_entity.type
_entity.pdbx_description
1 polymer ?
#
loop_
_entity_poly.entity_id
_entity_poly.type
_entity_poly.pdbx_seq_one_letter_code
_entity_poly.pdbx_strand_id
1 'polypeptide(L)'
;MNKFIASLFILCYFVCILSPLSIKGQAYGTAIGARFGSGWGLTLQQQVAVHTTVEAILQSNFSGYKDVTLTVLGEQHKNLLSRGFNIYFGGGFYKTWLVERENVIKQPTDPWGISPIAGLEITLGKFNLSADFKPQIKLGGDSDAKGFDWQSGISIRYVLAGRYFKNDDWKFWKKWKKK
;
A
#
# COMPACT_ATOMS: atom_id res chain seq x y z
N MET A 1 -7.62 5.98 36.27
CA MET A 1 -7.95 5.80 34.85
C MET A 1 -6.72 6.21 34.06
N ASN A 2 -6.02 5.24 33.46
CA ASN A 2 -4.68 5.46 32.89
C ASN A 2 -4.73 6.46 31.73
N LYS A 3 -3.84 7.47 31.75
CA LYS A 3 -3.71 8.49 30.69
C LYS A 3 -3.56 7.87 29.29
N PHE A 4 -3.04 6.65 29.22
CA PHE A 4 -2.89 5.87 27.99
C PHE A 4 -4.25 5.44 27.40
N ILE A 5 -5.20 5.03 28.24
CA ILE A 5 -6.55 4.63 27.82
C ILE A 5 -7.33 5.86 27.33
N ALA A 6 -7.21 6.99 28.01
CA ALA A 6 -7.83 8.25 27.58
C ALA A 6 -7.29 8.74 26.23
N SER A 7 -5.97 8.63 26.01
CA SER A 7 -5.34 8.97 24.72
C SER A 7 -5.80 8.06 23.59
N LEU A 8 -5.97 6.77 23.88
CA LEU A 8 -6.48 5.80 22.89
C LEU A 8 -7.95 6.07 22.52
N PHE A 9 -8.78 6.44 23.49
CA PHE A 9 -10.17 6.83 23.24
C PHE A 9 -10.27 8.13 22.44
N ILE A 10 -9.43 9.13 22.71
CA ILE A 10 -9.38 10.38 21.96
C ILE A 10 -8.94 10.12 20.52
N LEU A 11 -7.95 9.25 20.29
CA LEU A 11 -7.49 8.85 18.97
C LEU A 11 -8.59 8.12 18.19
N CYS A 12 -9.30 7.17 18.84
CA CYS A 12 -10.43 6.44 18.24
C CYS A 12 -11.61 7.36 17.92
N TYR A 13 -11.91 8.34 18.79
CA TYR A 13 -12.95 9.35 18.57
C TYR A 13 -12.60 10.28 17.40
N PHE A 14 -11.33 10.69 17.26
CA PHE A 14 -10.85 11.48 16.13
C PHE A 14 -10.94 10.72 14.80
N VAL A 15 -10.65 9.41 14.81
CA VAL A 15 -10.80 8.54 13.63
C VAL A 15 -12.28 8.37 13.25
N CYS A 16 -13.20 8.32 14.22
CA CYS A 16 -14.64 8.22 13.96
C CYS A 16 -15.25 9.52 13.41
N ILE A 17 -14.76 10.70 13.80
CA ILE A 17 -15.23 11.99 13.30
C ILE A 17 -14.85 12.21 11.83
N LEU A 18 -13.77 11.60 11.35
CA LEU A 18 -13.34 11.66 9.95
C LEU A 18 -14.20 10.81 9.00
N SER A 19 -15.22 10.11 9.50
CA SER A 19 -15.99 9.11 8.77
C SER A 19 -17.07 9.59 7.77
N PRO A 20 -17.59 10.82 7.75
CA PRO A 20 -18.65 11.16 6.80
C PRO A 20 -18.25 12.18 5.73
N LEU A 21 -17.04 12.13 5.19
CA LEU A 21 -16.74 12.93 3.99
C LEU A 21 -17.10 12.11 2.76
N SER A 22 -18.02 12.63 1.95
CA SER A 22 -18.44 12.03 0.66
C SER A 22 -17.25 11.64 -0.19
N ILE A 23 -16.93 10.37 -0.19
CA ILE A 23 -15.73 9.78 -0.78
C ILE A 23 -15.93 9.76 -2.30
N LYS A 24 -15.34 10.70 -3.01
CA LYS A 24 -15.13 10.60 -4.46
C LYS A 24 -13.77 9.97 -4.67
N GLY A 25 -13.77 8.68 -4.99
CA GLY A 25 -12.60 7.82 -4.99
C GLY A 25 -11.48 8.21 -5.94
N GLN A 26 -10.49 7.37 -5.92
CA GLN A 26 -9.27 7.30 -6.72
C GLN A 26 -9.36 7.87 -8.14
N ALA A 27 -8.29 8.52 -8.61
CA ALA A 27 -8.28 9.26 -9.87
C ALA A 27 -7.94 8.40 -11.12
N TYR A 28 -7.44 7.16 -10.95
CA TYR A 28 -6.94 6.28 -12.02
C TYR A 28 -7.37 4.82 -11.83
N GLY A 29 -7.28 4.02 -12.91
CA GLY A 29 -7.58 2.59 -12.92
C GLY A 29 -6.34 1.72 -12.81
N THR A 30 -5.33 1.97 -13.67
CA THR A 30 -4.05 1.25 -13.66
C THR A 30 -2.91 2.25 -13.71
N ALA A 31 -1.90 2.05 -12.86
CA ALA A 31 -0.67 2.84 -12.86
C ALA A 31 0.55 1.94 -12.64
N ILE A 32 1.64 2.26 -13.34
CA ILE A 32 2.93 1.58 -13.21
C ILE A 32 4.03 2.61 -12.96
N GLY A 33 5.02 2.26 -12.16
CA GLY A 33 6.09 3.21 -11.85
C GLY A 33 7.26 2.65 -11.09
N ALA A 34 8.11 3.57 -10.65
CA ALA A 34 9.27 3.31 -9.82
C ALA A 34 9.01 3.75 -8.38
N ARG A 35 9.62 3.02 -7.44
CA ARG A 35 9.61 3.28 -6.01
C ARG A 35 11.03 3.45 -5.50
N PHE A 36 11.23 4.44 -4.65
CA PHE A 36 12.50 4.77 -4.00
C PHE A 36 12.28 5.05 -2.51
N GLY A 37 13.22 4.69 -1.67
CA GLY A 37 13.16 4.89 -0.20
C GLY A 37 14.08 3.93 0.52
N SER A 38 13.55 3.01 1.30
CA SER A 38 14.34 1.94 1.95
C SER A 38 15.05 1.01 0.95
N GLY A 39 14.67 1.08 -0.30
CA GLY A 39 15.25 0.42 -1.46
C GLY A 39 14.76 1.06 -2.74
N TRP A 40 15.06 0.45 -3.88
CA TRP A 40 14.52 0.82 -5.17
C TRP A 40 13.68 -0.32 -5.74
N GLY A 41 12.67 -0.01 -6.53
CA GLY A 41 11.79 -1.05 -7.06
C GLY A 41 10.81 -0.54 -8.11
N LEU A 42 10.00 -1.47 -8.56
CA LEU A 42 8.89 -1.25 -9.48
C LEU A 42 7.57 -1.43 -8.73
N THR A 43 6.57 -0.64 -9.10
CA THR A 43 5.22 -0.72 -8.55
C THR A 43 4.20 -0.78 -9.67
N LEU A 44 3.22 -1.64 -9.50
CA LEU A 44 2.04 -1.76 -10.36
C LEU A 44 0.81 -1.68 -9.47
N GLN A 45 -0.04 -0.72 -9.73
CA GLN A 45 -1.27 -0.49 -8.97
C GLN A 45 -2.48 -0.60 -9.87
N GLN A 46 -3.48 -1.37 -9.43
CA GLN A 46 -4.69 -1.69 -10.17
C GLN A 46 -5.93 -1.41 -9.33
N GLN A 47 -6.84 -0.60 -9.85
CA GLN A 47 -8.16 -0.40 -9.25
C GLN A 47 -9.00 -1.69 -9.39
N VAL A 48 -9.50 -2.20 -8.26
CA VAL A 48 -10.37 -3.38 -8.20
C VAL A 48 -11.79 -3.05 -7.72
N ALA A 49 -11.96 -1.90 -7.04
CA ALA A 49 -13.27 -1.36 -6.67
C ALA A 49 -13.22 0.18 -6.63
N VAL A 50 -14.34 0.83 -6.33
CA VAL A 50 -14.48 2.30 -6.41
C VAL A 50 -13.40 3.07 -5.63
N HIS A 51 -12.97 2.52 -4.50
CA HIS A 51 -11.99 3.14 -3.59
C HIS A 51 -10.87 2.17 -3.19
N THR A 52 -10.80 1.02 -3.85
CA THR A 52 -9.90 -0.05 -3.50
C THR A 52 -8.95 -0.33 -4.65
N THR A 53 -7.65 -0.42 -4.34
CA THR A 53 -6.62 -0.90 -5.25
C THR A 53 -5.94 -2.14 -4.72
N VAL A 54 -5.36 -2.88 -5.64
CA VAL A 54 -4.32 -3.86 -5.36
C VAL A 54 -3.02 -3.32 -5.92
N GLU A 55 -1.98 -3.26 -5.10
CA GLU A 55 -0.64 -2.87 -5.50
C GLU A 55 0.32 -4.05 -5.38
N ALA A 56 1.12 -4.26 -6.41
CA ALA A 56 2.27 -5.15 -6.39
C ALA A 56 3.56 -4.31 -6.42
N ILE A 57 4.45 -4.53 -5.47
CA ILE A 57 5.74 -3.86 -5.36
C ILE A 57 6.83 -4.91 -5.43
N LEU A 58 7.72 -4.80 -6.41
CA LEU A 58 8.96 -5.58 -6.53
C LEU A 58 10.12 -4.66 -6.16
N GLN A 59 10.78 -4.91 -5.05
CA GLN A 59 11.77 -4.01 -4.45
C GLN A 59 13.05 -4.77 -4.10
N SER A 60 14.21 -4.13 -4.32
CA SER A 60 15.51 -4.54 -3.79
C SER A 60 15.95 -3.51 -2.75
N ASN A 61 16.34 -3.98 -1.56
CA ASN A 61 16.76 -3.10 -0.47
C ASN A 61 18.21 -2.64 -0.66
N PHE A 62 18.56 -1.48 -0.08
CA PHE A 62 19.94 -0.98 -0.08
C PHE A 62 20.83 -1.63 0.99
N SER A 63 20.29 -2.52 1.82
CA SER A 63 21.09 -3.33 2.76
C SER A 63 22.05 -4.20 1.97
N GLY A 64 23.33 -4.19 2.28
CA GLY A 64 24.45 -4.79 1.52
C GLY A 64 24.32 -6.28 1.09
N TYR A 65 23.14 -6.84 1.13
CA TYR A 65 22.76 -8.14 0.60
C TYR A 65 21.85 -7.94 -0.61
N LYS A 66 22.12 -8.69 -1.67
CA LYS A 66 21.23 -8.73 -2.83
C LYS A 66 19.97 -9.50 -2.45
N ASP A 67 18.91 -8.80 -2.11
CA ASP A 67 17.59 -9.35 -1.83
C ASP A 67 16.56 -8.78 -2.80
N VAL A 68 15.53 -9.55 -3.08
CA VAL A 68 14.38 -9.13 -3.86
C VAL A 68 13.12 -9.42 -3.05
N THR A 69 12.36 -8.39 -2.76
CA THR A 69 11.11 -8.49 -2.02
C THR A 69 9.93 -8.20 -2.95
N LEU A 70 8.99 -9.15 -3.02
CA LEU A 70 7.68 -8.92 -3.61
C LEU A 70 6.69 -8.65 -2.47
N THR A 71 5.96 -7.54 -2.58
CA THR A 71 4.85 -7.20 -1.68
C THR A 71 3.57 -7.07 -2.50
N VAL A 72 2.47 -7.66 -2.03
CA VAL A 72 1.13 -7.49 -2.61
C VAL A 72 0.23 -6.92 -1.54
N LEU A 73 -0.37 -5.77 -1.83
CA LEU A 73 -1.15 -4.95 -0.90
C LEU A 73 -2.57 -4.74 -1.42
N GLY A 74 -3.54 -4.76 -0.51
CA GLY A 74 -4.87 -4.21 -0.74
C GLY A 74 -4.98 -2.86 -0.04
N GLU A 75 -5.41 -1.83 -0.76
CA GLU A 75 -5.40 -0.45 -0.28
C GLU A 75 -6.76 0.20 -0.43
N GLN A 76 -7.13 1.01 0.56
CA GLN A 76 -8.32 1.85 0.56
C GLN A 76 -7.91 3.31 0.45
N HIS A 77 -8.48 4.02 -0.54
CA HIS A 77 -8.20 5.42 -0.83
C HIS A 77 -9.33 6.33 -0.36
N LYS A 78 -8.98 7.41 0.31
CA LYS A 78 -9.91 8.50 0.70
C LYS A 78 -9.39 9.83 0.20
N ASN A 79 -10.22 10.58 -0.51
CA ASN A 79 -9.89 11.94 -0.93
C ASN A 79 -9.83 12.88 0.29
N LEU A 80 -8.77 13.67 0.40
CA LEU A 80 -8.61 14.64 1.49
C LEU A 80 -9.16 16.01 1.12
N LEU A 81 -8.65 16.64 0.06
CA LEU A 81 -8.96 18.03 -0.29
C LEU A 81 -9.46 18.18 -1.72
N SER A 82 -9.00 17.35 -2.64
CA SER A 82 -9.35 17.40 -4.06
C SER A 82 -9.40 15.99 -4.65
N ARG A 83 -9.93 15.87 -5.88
CA ARG A 83 -10.00 14.57 -6.59
C ARG A 83 -8.64 13.92 -6.88
N GLY A 84 -7.55 14.68 -6.78
CA GLY A 84 -6.20 14.19 -7.04
C GLY A 84 -5.35 14.01 -5.79
N PHE A 85 -5.82 14.43 -4.59
CA PHE A 85 -5.08 14.30 -3.34
C PHE A 85 -5.79 13.34 -2.39
N ASN A 86 -5.18 12.19 -2.17
CA ASN A 86 -5.74 11.09 -1.40
C ASN A 86 -4.83 10.70 -0.24
N ILE A 87 -5.43 10.25 0.83
CA ILE A 87 -4.79 9.38 1.83
C ILE A 87 -5.18 7.95 1.50
N TYR A 88 -4.26 7.02 1.65
CA TYR A 88 -4.55 5.61 1.55
C TYR A 88 -3.97 4.84 2.72
N PHE A 89 -4.60 3.72 3.02
CA PHE A 89 -4.17 2.77 4.04
C PHE A 89 -4.57 1.37 3.60
N GLY A 90 -3.83 0.40 4.05
CA GLY A 90 -4.07 -0.97 3.67
C GLY A 90 -3.12 -1.95 4.31
N GLY A 91 -3.01 -3.10 3.70
CA GLY A 91 -2.08 -4.13 4.12
C GLY A 91 -2.07 -5.29 3.15
N GLY A 92 -1.10 -6.17 3.34
CA GLY A 92 -0.94 -7.34 2.51
C GLY A 92 0.19 -8.24 2.98
N PHE A 93 0.71 -9.00 2.03
CA PHE A 93 1.75 -9.99 2.29
C PHE A 93 3.02 -9.63 1.53
N TYR A 94 4.16 -9.97 2.12
CA TYR A 94 5.44 -9.88 1.44
C TYR A 94 6.21 -11.18 1.54
N LYS A 95 7.08 -11.40 0.56
CA LYS A 95 8.09 -12.45 0.56
C LYS A 95 9.39 -11.89 0.01
N THR A 96 10.48 -12.16 0.69
CA THR A 96 11.84 -11.77 0.27
C THR A 96 12.60 -13.01 -0.16
N TRP A 97 13.27 -12.93 -1.31
CA TRP A 97 14.22 -13.93 -1.79
C TRP A 97 15.62 -13.38 -1.63
N LEU A 98 16.45 -14.14 -0.95
CA LEU A 98 17.86 -13.82 -0.74
C LEU A 98 18.67 -14.37 -1.91
N VAL A 99 19.19 -13.49 -2.77
CA VAL A 99 19.79 -13.88 -4.07
C VAL A 99 21.23 -14.37 -3.94
N GLU A 100 22.01 -13.94 -2.94
CA GLU A 100 23.41 -14.34 -2.80
C GLU A 100 23.91 -14.18 -1.36
N ARG A 101 24.45 -15.27 -0.81
CA ARG A 101 25.35 -15.26 0.35
C ARG A 101 26.58 -16.09 0.01
N GLU A 102 27.69 -15.45 -0.35
CA GLU A 102 29.00 -16.12 -0.35
C GLU A 102 29.39 -16.44 1.10
N ASN A 103 29.75 -17.71 1.36
CA ASN A 103 30.37 -18.21 2.58
C ASN A 103 29.52 -18.34 3.85
N VAL A 104 28.23 -18.68 3.78
CA VAL A 104 27.47 -19.05 4.98
C VAL A 104 27.16 -20.55 4.98
N ILE A 105 27.64 -21.25 6.03
CA ILE A 105 27.47 -22.70 6.25
C ILE A 105 25.99 -23.09 6.41
N LYS A 106 25.11 -22.14 6.74
CA LYS A 106 23.68 -22.33 6.91
C LYS A 106 22.92 -21.35 6.00
N GLN A 107 22.27 -21.85 4.96
CA GLN A 107 21.43 -21.00 4.12
C GLN A 107 20.22 -20.52 4.92
N PRO A 108 20.04 -19.21 5.11
CA PRO A 108 18.86 -18.70 5.78
C PRO A 108 17.61 -18.92 4.93
N THR A 109 16.51 -19.24 5.57
CA THR A 109 15.22 -19.39 4.91
C THR A 109 14.65 -18.02 4.55
N ASP A 110 14.11 -17.88 3.33
CA ASP A 110 13.50 -16.66 2.82
C ASP A 110 12.42 -16.10 3.77
N PRO A 111 12.56 -14.86 4.25
CA PRO A 111 11.57 -14.28 5.15
C PRO A 111 10.28 -13.93 4.41
N TRP A 112 9.15 -14.13 5.09
CA TRP A 112 7.83 -13.73 4.64
C TRP A 112 7.00 -13.23 5.81
N GLY A 113 5.96 -12.46 5.52
CA GLY A 113 5.12 -11.89 6.55
C GLY A 113 4.04 -10.98 6.01
N ILE A 114 3.52 -10.13 6.91
CA ILE A 114 2.50 -9.14 6.60
C ILE A 114 3.11 -7.74 6.59
N SER A 115 2.51 -6.87 5.79
CA SER A 115 2.95 -5.48 5.65
C SER A 115 1.73 -4.57 5.63
N PRO A 116 1.40 -3.88 6.74
CA PRO A 116 0.49 -2.75 6.69
C PRO A 116 1.13 -1.59 5.91
N ILE A 117 0.30 -0.73 5.33
CA ILE A 117 0.75 0.46 4.61
C ILE A 117 -0.17 1.64 4.93
N ALA A 118 0.40 2.83 5.02
CA ALA A 118 -0.33 4.09 5.06
C ALA A 118 0.47 5.15 4.32
N GLY A 119 -0.22 5.99 3.53
CA GLY A 119 0.45 6.98 2.73
C GLY A 119 -0.47 8.07 2.20
N LEU A 120 0.17 9.01 1.52
CA LEU A 120 -0.46 10.11 0.79
C LEU A 120 -0.13 9.96 -0.69
N GLU A 121 -1.08 10.28 -1.54
CA GLU A 121 -0.85 10.32 -2.98
C GLU A 121 -1.45 11.58 -3.60
N ILE A 122 -0.81 12.04 -4.67
CA ILE A 122 -1.30 13.11 -5.52
C ILE A 122 -1.25 12.66 -6.98
N THR A 123 -2.36 12.85 -7.68
CA THR A 123 -2.45 12.55 -9.11
C THR A 123 -2.56 13.85 -9.90
N LEU A 124 -1.60 14.08 -10.78
CA LEU A 124 -1.50 15.26 -11.66
C LEU A 124 -1.53 14.77 -13.12
N GLY A 125 -2.71 14.81 -13.72
CA GLY A 125 -2.92 14.32 -15.09
C GLY A 125 -2.60 12.81 -15.21
N LYS A 126 -1.52 12.48 -15.90
CA LYS A 126 -1.06 11.09 -16.09
C LYS A 126 0.02 10.66 -15.11
N PHE A 127 0.41 11.53 -14.18
CA PHE A 127 1.41 11.19 -13.17
C PHE A 127 0.76 11.06 -11.80
N ASN A 128 1.12 10.00 -11.09
CA ASN A 128 0.75 9.76 -9.72
C ASN A 128 2.02 9.72 -8.87
N LEU A 129 2.05 10.53 -7.83
CA LEU A 129 3.12 10.61 -6.84
C LEU A 129 2.56 10.13 -5.51
N SER A 130 3.25 9.26 -4.82
CA SER A 130 2.87 8.84 -3.46
C SER A 130 4.08 8.81 -2.54
N ALA A 131 3.81 9.07 -1.27
CA ALA A 131 4.76 8.88 -0.18
C ALA A 131 4.07 8.03 0.89
N ASP A 132 4.72 6.97 1.33
CA ASP A 132 4.13 6.02 2.25
C ASP A 132 5.11 5.44 3.25
N PHE A 133 4.52 4.90 4.29
CA PHE A 133 5.13 4.14 5.34
C PHE A 133 4.55 2.72 5.33
N LYS A 134 5.43 1.72 5.19
CA LYS A 134 5.11 0.33 4.96
C LYS A 134 5.97 -0.57 5.85
N PRO A 135 5.68 -0.71 7.16
CA PRO A 135 6.41 -1.64 8.01
C PRO A 135 6.19 -3.09 7.58
N GLN A 136 7.21 -3.91 7.77
CA GLN A 136 7.15 -5.35 7.54
C GLN A 136 7.19 -6.10 8.87
N ILE A 137 6.21 -6.97 9.08
CA ILE A 137 6.10 -7.84 10.25
C ILE A 137 6.37 -9.26 9.78
N LYS A 138 7.51 -9.82 10.18
CA LYS A 138 7.93 -11.15 9.81
C LYS A 138 7.10 -12.20 10.55
N LEU A 139 6.56 -13.16 9.82
CA LEU A 139 5.82 -14.30 10.36
C LEU A 139 6.59 -15.62 10.22
N GLY A 140 7.53 -15.70 9.28
CA GLY A 140 8.34 -16.91 9.06
C GLY A 140 9.61 -16.60 8.28
N GLY A 141 10.48 -17.62 8.19
CA GLY A 141 11.82 -17.53 7.65
C GLY A 141 12.88 -17.58 8.75
N ASP A 142 14.13 -17.16 8.45
CA ASP A 142 15.25 -17.27 9.41
C ASP A 142 14.97 -16.55 10.73
N SER A 143 15.29 -17.18 11.84
CA SER A 143 15.06 -16.69 13.21
C SER A 143 15.92 -15.49 13.58
N ASP A 144 17.06 -15.29 12.92
CA ASP A 144 18.04 -14.26 13.26
C ASP A 144 17.70 -12.87 12.69
N ALA A 145 16.75 -12.76 11.75
CA ALA A 145 16.30 -11.48 11.26
C ALA A 145 15.32 -10.82 12.25
N LYS A 146 15.42 -9.51 12.41
CA LYS A 146 14.49 -8.71 13.23
C LYS A 146 13.05 -9.04 12.83
N GLY A 147 12.16 -9.30 13.79
CA GLY A 147 10.75 -9.60 13.55
C GLY A 147 9.95 -8.43 12.95
N PHE A 148 10.57 -7.24 12.90
CA PHE A 148 9.96 -6.02 12.44
C PHE A 148 10.98 -5.14 11.70
N ASP A 149 10.62 -4.66 10.52
CA ASP A 149 11.42 -3.76 9.68
C ASP A 149 10.61 -2.52 9.29
N TRP A 150 11.22 -1.33 9.42
CA TRP A 150 10.61 -0.04 9.08
C TRP A 150 10.94 0.30 7.64
N GLN A 151 9.94 0.35 6.78
CA GLN A 151 10.11 0.77 5.39
C GLN A 151 9.29 2.01 5.09
N SER A 152 9.90 2.93 4.36
CA SER A 152 9.25 4.10 3.79
C SER A 152 9.65 4.26 2.33
N GLY A 153 8.82 4.93 1.55
CA GLY A 153 9.15 5.14 0.15
C GLY A 153 8.32 6.22 -0.51
N ILE A 154 8.85 6.69 -1.63
CA ILE A 154 8.20 7.59 -2.57
C ILE A 154 8.05 6.81 -3.87
N SER A 155 6.85 6.80 -4.44
CA SER A 155 6.58 6.19 -5.74
C SER A 155 6.18 7.24 -6.76
N ILE A 156 6.71 7.08 -7.96
CA ILE A 156 6.35 7.88 -9.13
C ILE A 156 5.77 6.91 -10.15
N ARG A 157 4.46 7.06 -10.45
CA ARG A 157 3.73 6.15 -11.34
C ARG A 157 3.18 6.91 -12.55
N TYR A 158 3.16 6.25 -13.68
CA TYR A 158 2.46 6.71 -14.87
C TYR A 158 1.10 6.00 -14.96
N VAL A 159 0.04 6.78 -15.13
CA VAL A 159 -1.33 6.29 -15.27
C VAL A 159 -1.55 5.76 -16.67
N LEU A 160 -1.64 4.44 -16.81
CA LEU A 160 -1.86 3.74 -18.08
C LEU A 160 -3.32 3.80 -18.50
N ALA A 161 -4.24 3.63 -17.55
CA ALA A 161 -5.67 3.63 -17.79
C ALA A 161 -6.41 4.50 -16.78
N GLY A 162 -7.43 5.20 -17.26
CA GLY A 162 -8.33 5.95 -16.41
C GLY A 162 -9.16 5.01 -15.52
N ARG A 163 -9.93 5.61 -14.68
CA ARG A 163 -10.76 4.96 -13.67
C ARG A 163 -11.74 3.96 -14.27
N TYR A 164 -11.69 2.70 -13.84
CA TYR A 164 -12.61 1.65 -14.29
C TYR A 164 -13.94 1.70 -13.53
N PHE A 165 -13.89 1.85 -12.20
CA PHE A 165 -15.08 1.86 -11.35
C PHE A 165 -15.44 3.29 -10.97
N LYS A 166 -16.62 3.75 -11.41
CA LYS A 166 -17.23 5.03 -11.05
C LYS A 166 -18.34 4.79 -10.02
N ASN A 167 -18.65 5.80 -9.19
CA ASN A 167 -19.68 5.67 -8.14
C ASN A 167 -21.07 5.24 -8.66
N ASP A 168 -21.33 5.38 -9.97
CA ASP A 168 -22.60 4.98 -10.57
C ASP A 168 -22.65 3.50 -10.99
N ASP A 169 -21.51 2.82 -11.10
CA ASP A 169 -21.43 1.43 -11.54
C ASP A 169 -21.94 0.45 -10.48
N TRP A 170 -22.00 0.85 -9.20
CA TRP A 170 -22.59 0.09 -8.10
C TRP A 170 -24.12 -0.07 -8.21
N LYS A 171 -24.77 0.64 -9.14
CA LYS A 171 -26.23 0.62 -9.33
C LYS A 171 -26.70 -0.40 -10.37
N PHE A 172 -25.91 -1.43 -10.70
CA PHE A 172 -26.30 -2.42 -11.71
C PHE A 172 -27.60 -3.15 -11.39
N TRP A 173 -27.99 -3.37 -10.12
CA TRP A 173 -29.28 -3.93 -9.72
C TRP A 173 -30.47 -2.99 -9.96
N LYS A 174 -30.28 -1.68 -10.13
CA LYS A 174 -31.38 -0.76 -10.49
C LYS A 174 -31.80 -0.93 -11.95
N LYS A 175 -30.94 -1.44 -12.83
CA LYS A 175 -31.29 -1.76 -14.22
C LYS A 175 -32.19 -3.00 -14.32
N TRP A 176 -32.15 -3.92 -13.35
CA TRP A 176 -32.96 -5.14 -13.36
C TRP A 176 -34.40 -4.92 -12.89
N LYS A 177 -34.69 -3.81 -12.20
CA LYS A 177 -36.05 -3.48 -11.73
C LYS A 177 -36.87 -2.65 -12.71
N LYS A 178 -36.39 -2.42 -13.93
CA LYS A 178 -37.10 -1.68 -15.00
C LYS A 178 -37.39 -2.55 -16.23
N LYS A 179 -37.75 -3.83 -16.04
CA LYS A 179 -38.39 -4.68 -17.04
C LYS A 179 -39.66 -5.27 -16.44
#